data_d823332b1e0ba41e1d04e18e77083c31
#
_entry.id   d823332b1e0ba41e1d04e18e77083c31
#
_cell.length_a   1.000
_cell.length_b   1.000
_cell.length_c   1.000
_cell.angle_alpha   90.00
_cell.angle_beta   90.00
_cell.angle_gamma   90.00
#
_symmetry.space_group_name_H-M   'P 1'
#
loop_
_entity.id
_entity.type
_entity.pdbx_description
1 polymer ?
#
loop_
_entity_poly.entity_id
_entity_poly.type
_entity_poly.pdbx_seq_one_letter_code
_entity_poly.pdbx_strand_id
1 'polypeptide(L)'
;AQVHFDNTPVTVIGQPNRYLERPGFWHGAAGVAACWYGAAVRLVSFLHKSCTLNPNAFKKMYLGELAQQLSVTKQYFQYIAKLIDDEPALSHEREIRILRAQTEQCCQSVIQLVAKALGARPYCEEPTFSQLIADLPVFIRQSHAAFDYESIAELCLLEKSLWEL
;
A
#
# COMPACT_ATOMS: atom_id res chain seq x y z
N ALA A 1 18.57 -12.51 -0.43
CA ALA A 1 19.44 -13.68 -0.60
C ALA A 1 19.49 -14.05 -2.08
N GLN A 2 20.68 -14.46 -2.57
CA GLN A 2 20.86 -14.95 -3.92
C GLN A 2 20.96 -16.48 -3.83
N VAL A 3 20.14 -17.18 -4.62
CA VAL A 3 20.11 -18.64 -4.64
C VAL A 3 20.54 -19.11 -6.02
N HIS A 4 21.51 -20.02 -6.08
CA HIS A 4 21.97 -20.64 -7.31
C HIS A 4 21.49 -22.09 -7.37
N PHE A 5 20.87 -22.48 -8.48
CA PHE A 5 20.48 -23.85 -8.76
C PHE A 5 21.45 -24.39 -9.82
N ASP A 6 22.14 -25.46 -9.49
CA ASP A 6 23.05 -26.14 -10.40
C ASP A 6 22.51 -27.56 -10.71
N ASN A 7 22.00 -27.75 -11.93
CA ASN A 7 21.40 -29.00 -12.42
C ASN A 7 20.42 -29.67 -11.42
N THR A 8 19.74 -28.85 -10.60
CA THR A 8 18.82 -29.35 -9.57
C THR A 8 17.60 -29.97 -10.23
N PRO A 9 17.26 -31.23 -9.93
CA PRO A 9 16.03 -31.84 -10.43
C PRO A 9 14.80 -31.08 -9.90
N VAL A 10 13.84 -30.82 -10.78
CA VAL A 10 12.60 -30.13 -10.41
C VAL A 10 11.38 -30.90 -10.88
N THR A 11 10.30 -30.81 -10.15
CA THR A 11 8.98 -31.29 -10.54
C THR A 11 8.09 -30.10 -10.84
N VAL A 12 7.54 -30.09 -12.07
CA VAL A 12 6.57 -29.02 -12.44
C VAL A 12 5.26 -29.27 -11.74
N ILE A 13 4.75 -28.23 -11.03
CA ILE A 13 3.47 -28.27 -10.35
C ILE A 13 2.48 -27.37 -11.11
N GLY A 14 1.48 -27.96 -11.73
CA GLY A 14 0.46 -27.27 -12.51
C GLY A 14 0.94 -26.86 -13.91
N GLN A 15 0.08 -26.14 -14.61
CA GLN A 15 0.36 -25.60 -15.94
C GLN A 15 1.16 -24.29 -15.85
N PRO A 16 1.84 -23.89 -16.93
CA PRO A 16 2.45 -22.55 -17.01
C PRO A 16 1.45 -21.46 -16.62
N ASN A 17 1.90 -20.44 -15.92
CA ASN A 17 1.13 -19.30 -15.41
C ASN A 17 0.04 -19.61 -14.35
N ARG A 18 -0.25 -20.88 -14.06
CA ARG A 18 -1.28 -21.27 -13.08
C ARG A 18 -1.18 -20.52 -11.74
N TYR A 19 0.04 -20.22 -11.31
CA TYR A 19 0.26 -19.46 -10.08
C TYR A 19 -0.22 -18.02 -10.17
N LEU A 20 -0.02 -17.36 -11.29
CA LEU A 20 -0.38 -15.95 -11.52
C LEU A 20 -1.87 -15.78 -11.85
N GLU A 21 -2.47 -16.78 -12.51
CA GLU A 21 -3.86 -16.75 -12.97
C GLU A 21 -4.88 -17.05 -11.85
N ARG A 22 -4.42 -17.57 -10.72
CA ARG A 22 -5.32 -17.88 -9.60
C ARG A 22 -5.83 -16.59 -8.93
N PRO A 23 -7.10 -16.51 -8.50
CA PRO A 23 -7.64 -15.35 -7.77
C PRO A 23 -6.80 -14.95 -6.57
N GLY A 24 -6.33 -15.92 -5.78
CA GLY A 24 -5.50 -15.70 -4.60
C GLY A 24 -4.15 -15.00 -4.85
N PHE A 25 -3.69 -14.89 -6.10
CA PHE A 25 -2.52 -14.07 -6.43
C PHE A 25 -2.81 -12.59 -6.17
N TRP A 26 -3.93 -12.11 -6.68
CA TRP A 26 -4.36 -10.72 -6.48
C TRP A 26 -4.82 -10.45 -5.04
N HIS A 27 -5.55 -11.38 -4.42
CA HIS A 27 -5.93 -11.25 -3.01
C HIS A 27 -4.70 -11.09 -2.10
N GLY A 28 -3.64 -11.87 -2.36
CA GLY A 28 -2.35 -11.72 -1.68
C GLY A 28 -1.70 -10.36 -1.95
N ALA A 29 -1.82 -9.84 -3.17
CA ALA A 29 -1.31 -8.51 -3.52
C ALA A 29 -2.00 -7.37 -2.74
N ALA A 30 -3.32 -7.50 -2.46
CA ALA A 30 -4.03 -6.60 -1.56
C ALA A 30 -3.50 -6.70 -0.11
N GLY A 31 -3.19 -7.92 0.36
CA GLY A 31 -2.58 -8.17 1.68
C GLY A 31 -1.23 -7.47 1.85
N VAL A 32 -0.39 -7.48 0.81
CA VAL A 32 0.89 -6.73 0.82
C VAL A 32 0.64 -5.22 0.97
N ALA A 33 -0.30 -4.66 0.23
CA ALA A 33 -0.67 -3.24 0.37
C ALA A 33 -1.19 -2.91 1.78
N ALA A 34 -1.91 -3.84 2.43
CA ALA A 34 -2.36 -3.66 3.81
C ALA A 34 -1.18 -3.57 4.80
N CYS A 35 -0.09 -4.30 4.55
CA CYS A 35 1.14 -4.16 5.35
C CYS A 35 1.77 -2.76 5.18
N TRP A 36 1.82 -2.21 3.95
CA TRP A 36 2.29 -0.84 3.72
C TRP A 36 1.44 0.17 4.46
N TYR A 37 0.12 0.03 4.35
CA TYR A 37 -0.83 0.89 5.05
C TYR A 37 -0.64 0.86 6.58
N GLY A 38 -0.44 -0.33 7.17
CA GLY A 38 -0.17 -0.49 8.59
C GLY A 38 1.08 0.26 9.05
N ALA A 39 2.17 0.19 8.27
CA ALA A 39 3.39 0.94 8.54
C ALA A 39 3.17 2.47 8.45
N ALA A 40 2.41 2.93 7.45
CA ALA A 40 2.04 4.34 7.29
C ALA A 40 1.20 4.85 8.48
N VAL A 41 0.19 4.09 8.91
CA VAL A 41 -0.63 4.40 10.11
C VAL A 41 0.27 4.52 11.34
N ARG A 42 1.23 3.61 11.52
CA ARG A 42 2.16 3.67 12.63
C ARG A 42 3.03 4.94 12.60
N LEU A 43 3.53 5.35 11.45
CA LEU A 43 4.26 6.62 11.30
C LEU A 43 3.40 7.83 11.69
N VAL A 44 2.15 7.89 11.22
CA VAL A 44 1.23 8.97 11.56
C VAL A 44 0.90 8.99 13.05
N SER A 45 0.93 7.86 13.75
CA SER A 45 0.71 7.81 15.20
C SER A 45 1.74 8.61 16.00
N PHE A 46 2.98 8.74 15.52
CA PHE A 46 3.99 9.62 16.12
C PHE A 46 3.63 11.10 15.96
N LEU A 47 3.12 11.49 14.79
CA LEU A 47 2.63 12.86 14.57
C LEU A 47 1.41 13.15 15.44
N HIS A 48 0.45 12.22 15.52
CA HIS A 48 -0.72 12.35 16.38
C HIS A 48 -0.32 12.55 17.84
N LYS A 49 0.57 11.72 18.38
CA LYS A 49 1.13 11.86 19.73
C LYS A 49 1.80 13.22 19.92
N SER A 50 2.58 13.68 18.93
CA SER A 50 3.24 14.98 18.98
C SER A 50 2.24 16.14 18.98
N CYS A 51 1.13 16.05 18.21
CA CYS A 51 0.06 17.04 18.22
C CYS A 51 -0.68 17.10 19.56
N THR A 52 -0.78 15.98 20.27
CA THR A 52 -1.42 15.93 21.60
C THR A 52 -0.52 16.57 22.67
N LEU A 53 0.77 16.25 22.66
CA LEU A 53 1.70 16.72 23.69
C LEU A 53 2.17 18.16 23.47
N ASN A 54 2.46 18.52 22.22
CA ASN A 54 2.99 19.84 21.84
C ASN A 54 2.26 20.35 20.59
N PRO A 55 1.02 20.81 20.71
CA PRO A 55 0.21 21.24 19.57
C PRO A 55 0.76 22.52 18.92
N ASN A 56 0.79 22.52 17.59
CA ASN A 56 0.94 23.75 16.81
C ASN A 56 0.13 23.66 15.51
N ALA A 57 -0.11 24.79 14.87
CA ALA A 57 -0.97 24.89 13.69
C ALA A 57 -0.46 24.04 12.52
N PHE A 58 0.85 24.04 12.26
CA PHE A 58 1.46 23.31 11.14
C PHE A 58 1.38 21.79 11.33
N LYS A 59 1.65 21.28 12.54
CA LYS A 59 1.49 19.85 12.83
C LYS A 59 0.03 19.41 12.65
N LYS A 60 -0.93 20.23 13.12
CA LYS A 60 -2.37 19.94 12.96
C LYS A 60 -2.77 19.93 11.49
N MET A 61 -2.25 20.86 10.68
CA MET A 61 -2.48 20.91 9.23
C MET A 61 -2.02 19.61 8.56
N TYR A 62 -0.78 19.19 8.80
CA TYR A 62 -0.24 17.93 8.23
C TYR A 62 -1.00 16.70 8.74
N LEU A 63 -1.39 16.69 10.02
CA LEU A 63 -2.19 15.59 10.57
C LEU A 63 -3.57 15.53 9.91
N GLY A 64 -4.21 16.67 9.65
CA GLY A 64 -5.51 16.74 8.95
C GLY A 64 -5.43 16.22 7.53
N GLU A 65 -4.39 16.61 6.78
CA GLU A 65 -4.14 16.12 5.41
C GLU A 65 -3.93 14.60 5.39
N LEU A 66 -3.11 14.07 6.29
CA LEU A 66 -2.85 12.64 6.39
C LEU A 66 -4.08 11.85 6.89
N ALA A 67 -4.86 12.42 7.80
CA ALA A 67 -6.10 11.80 8.27
C ALA A 67 -7.12 11.61 7.14
N GLN A 68 -7.25 12.59 6.25
CA GLN A 68 -8.09 12.49 5.06
C GLN A 68 -7.61 11.35 4.14
N GLN A 69 -6.33 11.32 3.78
CA GLN A 69 -5.78 10.30 2.87
C GLN A 69 -5.89 8.89 3.46
N LEU A 70 -5.55 8.71 4.74
CA LEU A 70 -5.65 7.42 5.42
C LEU A 70 -7.11 6.96 5.52
N SER A 71 -8.06 7.87 5.80
CA SER A 71 -9.47 7.51 5.90
C SER A 71 -10.03 7.01 4.58
N VAL A 72 -9.74 7.69 3.47
CA VAL A 72 -10.18 7.27 2.13
C VAL A 72 -9.55 5.93 1.75
N THR A 73 -8.25 5.77 1.96
CA THR A 73 -7.55 4.51 1.68
C THR A 73 -8.11 3.36 2.50
N LYS A 74 -8.42 3.59 3.80
CA LYS A 74 -9.07 2.60 4.67
C LYS A 74 -10.43 2.14 4.13
N GLN A 75 -11.27 3.07 3.67
CA GLN A 75 -12.58 2.71 3.11
C GLN A 75 -12.41 1.84 1.86
N TYR A 76 -11.42 2.11 1.04
CA TYR A 76 -11.16 1.30 -0.14
C TYR A 76 -10.65 -0.10 0.23
N PHE A 77 -9.83 -0.26 1.28
CA PHE A 77 -9.50 -1.58 1.82
C PHE A 77 -10.73 -2.36 2.27
N GLN A 78 -11.67 -1.70 2.96
CA GLN A 78 -12.91 -2.34 3.41
C GLN A 78 -13.79 -2.79 2.23
N TYR A 79 -13.86 -1.97 1.18
CA TYR A 79 -14.53 -2.31 -0.06
C TYR A 79 -13.91 -3.56 -0.71
N ILE A 80 -12.58 -3.59 -0.86
CA ILE A 80 -11.86 -4.74 -1.45
C ILE A 80 -12.04 -6.00 -0.60
N ALA A 81 -11.96 -5.90 0.72
CA ALA A 81 -12.19 -7.05 1.60
C ALA A 81 -13.59 -7.64 1.37
N LYS A 82 -14.60 -6.77 1.27
CA LYS A 82 -15.97 -7.22 0.98
C LYS A 82 -16.09 -7.88 -0.40
N LEU A 83 -15.46 -7.32 -1.44
CA LEU A 83 -15.46 -7.94 -2.78
C LEU A 83 -14.87 -9.36 -2.74
N ILE A 84 -13.74 -9.53 -2.06
CA ILE A 84 -13.08 -10.84 -1.93
C ILE A 84 -13.98 -11.83 -1.16
N ASP A 85 -14.66 -11.38 -0.11
CA ASP A 85 -15.55 -12.22 0.69
C ASP A 85 -16.82 -12.62 -0.09
N ASP A 86 -17.39 -11.69 -0.86
CA ASP A 86 -18.60 -11.91 -1.65
C ASP A 86 -18.33 -12.81 -2.87
N GLU A 87 -17.18 -12.62 -3.56
CA GLU A 87 -16.84 -13.30 -4.82
C GLU A 87 -15.39 -13.84 -4.83
N PRO A 88 -15.06 -14.81 -3.96
CA PRO A 88 -13.67 -15.28 -3.75
C PRO A 88 -13.07 -16.01 -4.98
N ALA A 89 -13.90 -16.40 -5.94
CA ALA A 89 -13.46 -17.01 -7.19
C ALA A 89 -12.99 -16.01 -8.25
N LEU A 90 -13.27 -14.71 -8.07
CA LEU A 90 -12.84 -13.65 -8.96
C LEU A 90 -11.50 -13.06 -8.50
N SER A 91 -10.69 -12.59 -9.46
CA SER A 91 -9.38 -12.01 -9.17
C SER A 91 -9.46 -10.61 -8.56
N HIS A 92 -10.49 -9.84 -8.91
CA HIS A 92 -10.64 -8.41 -8.58
C HIS A 92 -9.38 -7.59 -8.94
N GLU A 93 -8.71 -7.97 -10.03
CA GLU A 93 -7.40 -7.46 -10.41
C GLU A 93 -7.39 -5.93 -10.52
N ARG A 94 -8.35 -5.34 -11.23
CA ARG A 94 -8.42 -3.89 -11.43
C ARG A 94 -8.53 -3.14 -10.09
N GLU A 95 -9.48 -3.54 -9.27
CA GLU A 95 -9.75 -2.94 -7.96
C GLU A 95 -8.55 -3.05 -7.04
N ILE A 96 -7.86 -4.20 -7.06
CA ILE A 96 -6.67 -4.44 -6.25
C ILE A 96 -5.47 -3.64 -6.78
N ARG A 97 -5.31 -3.50 -8.09
CA ARG A 97 -4.28 -2.59 -8.66
C ARG A 97 -4.51 -1.13 -8.23
N ILE A 98 -5.76 -0.66 -8.29
CA ILE A 98 -6.15 0.68 -7.82
C ILE A 98 -5.86 0.84 -6.33
N LEU A 99 -6.20 -0.16 -5.49
CA LEU A 99 -5.89 -0.16 -4.06
C LEU A 99 -4.39 -0.02 -3.81
N ARG A 100 -3.57 -0.80 -4.52
CA ARG A 100 -2.11 -0.78 -4.38
C ARG A 100 -1.51 0.57 -4.77
N ALA A 101 -1.94 1.12 -5.91
CA ALA A 101 -1.49 2.42 -6.38
C ALA A 101 -1.88 3.55 -5.40
N GLN A 102 -3.13 3.55 -4.93
CA GLN A 102 -3.60 4.50 -3.91
C GLN A 102 -2.82 4.38 -2.60
N THR A 103 -2.55 3.14 -2.17
CA THR A 103 -1.80 2.89 -0.92
C THR A 103 -0.36 3.34 -1.05
N GLU A 104 0.29 3.10 -2.19
CA GLU A 104 1.64 3.62 -2.45
C GLU A 104 1.69 5.14 -2.36
N GLN A 105 0.77 5.85 -3.02
CA GLN A 105 0.70 7.32 -2.96
C GLN A 105 0.47 7.82 -1.53
N CYS A 106 -0.45 7.17 -0.79
CA CYS A 106 -0.69 7.48 0.61
C CYS A 106 0.57 7.30 1.46
N CYS A 107 1.30 6.19 1.30
CA CYS A 107 2.57 5.95 2.00
C CYS A 107 3.63 6.99 1.67
N GLN A 108 3.78 7.39 0.39
CA GLN A 108 4.71 8.45 -0.02
C GLN A 108 4.38 9.78 0.65
N SER A 109 3.09 10.16 0.69
CA SER A 109 2.62 11.35 1.40
C SER A 109 2.94 11.28 2.89
N VAL A 110 2.69 10.13 3.53
CA VAL A 110 2.99 9.92 4.96
C VAL A 110 4.48 10.10 5.24
N ILE A 111 5.35 9.45 4.47
CA ILE A 111 6.80 9.55 4.62
C ILE A 111 7.24 11.03 4.56
N GLN A 112 6.74 11.78 3.58
CA GLN A 112 7.12 13.16 3.36
C GLN A 112 6.56 14.10 4.44
N LEU A 113 5.26 14.00 4.75
CA LEU A 113 4.57 14.98 5.60
C LEU A 113 4.88 14.77 7.09
N VAL A 114 5.05 13.51 7.52
CA VAL A 114 5.48 13.22 8.90
C VAL A 114 6.90 13.74 9.14
N ALA A 115 7.79 13.60 8.17
CA ALA A 115 9.14 14.17 8.24
C ALA A 115 9.12 15.70 8.38
N LYS A 116 8.33 16.38 7.53
CA LYS A 116 8.17 17.86 7.60
C LYS A 116 7.58 18.32 8.94
N ALA A 117 6.60 17.57 9.47
CA ALA A 117 5.89 17.92 10.69
C ALA A 117 6.73 17.74 11.96
N LEU A 118 7.55 16.69 12.03
CA LEU A 118 8.28 16.30 13.23
C LEU A 118 9.76 16.72 13.22
N GLY A 119 10.32 17.03 12.05
CA GLY A 119 11.75 17.33 11.89
C GLY A 119 12.64 16.12 12.18
N ALA A 120 13.92 16.37 12.48
CA ALA A 120 14.94 15.34 12.62
C ALA A 120 14.86 14.53 13.93
N ARG A 121 14.21 15.04 14.96
CA ARG A 121 14.25 14.46 16.31
C ARG A 121 13.84 13.00 16.37
N PRO A 122 12.67 12.57 15.82
CA PRO A 122 12.26 11.17 15.91
C PRO A 122 13.16 10.20 15.15
N TYR A 123 13.91 10.68 14.16
CA TYR A 123 14.91 9.85 13.47
C TYR A 123 16.08 9.45 14.38
N CYS A 124 16.40 10.28 15.37
CA CYS A 124 17.52 10.05 16.29
C CYS A 124 17.09 9.40 17.61
N GLU A 125 15.88 9.68 18.08
CA GLU A 125 15.44 9.34 19.43
C GLU A 125 14.43 8.19 19.49
N GLU A 126 13.77 7.84 18.37
CA GLU A 126 12.69 6.84 18.32
C GLU A 126 13.08 5.67 17.38
N PRO A 127 13.66 4.59 17.89
CA PRO A 127 14.15 3.48 17.03
C PRO A 127 13.09 2.91 16.07
N THR A 128 11.85 2.73 16.54
CA THR A 128 10.75 2.23 15.70
C THR A 128 10.41 3.20 14.58
N PHE A 129 10.44 4.50 14.84
CA PHE A 129 10.23 5.51 13.79
C PHE A 129 11.34 5.46 12.75
N SER A 130 12.59 5.46 13.23
CA SER A 130 13.78 5.41 12.38
C SER A 130 13.79 4.18 11.47
N GLN A 131 13.43 3.01 12.00
CA GLN A 131 13.32 1.79 11.21
C GLN A 131 12.20 1.88 10.17
N LEU A 132 10.98 2.26 10.57
CA LEU A 132 9.83 2.33 9.66
C LEU A 132 10.05 3.32 8.52
N ILE A 133 10.66 4.48 8.81
CA ILE A 133 10.92 5.50 7.79
C ILE A 133 12.02 5.08 6.81
N ALA A 134 12.89 4.17 7.22
CA ALA A 134 13.91 3.57 6.35
C ALA A 134 13.33 2.39 5.52
N ASP A 135 12.52 1.54 6.13
CA ASP A 135 12.02 0.31 5.51
C ASP A 135 10.85 0.56 4.55
N LEU A 136 9.91 1.43 4.91
CA LEU A 136 8.69 1.66 4.13
C LEU A 136 8.97 2.14 2.70
N PRO A 137 9.91 3.08 2.43
CA PRO A 137 10.26 3.48 1.06
C PRO A 137 10.76 2.33 0.19
N VAL A 138 11.44 1.36 0.78
CA VAL A 138 11.91 0.15 0.09
C VAL A 138 10.75 -0.81 -0.13
N PHE A 139 9.93 -1.03 0.89
CA PHE A 139 8.83 -1.98 0.83
C PHE A 139 7.78 -1.60 -0.21
N ILE A 140 7.42 -0.34 -0.34
CA ILE A 140 6.47 0.13 -1.37
C ILE A 140 7.02 0.00 -2.80
N ARG A 141 8.34 -0.26 -3.00
CA ARG A 141 8.90 -0.56 -4.34
C ARG A 141 8.44 -1.91 -4.89
N GLN A 142 7.71 -2.72 -4.13
CA GLN A 142 6.97 -3.87 -4.64
C GLN A 142 5.73 -3.49 -5.46
N SER A 143 5.35 -2.22 -5.48
CA SER A 143 4.46 -1.66 -6.50
C SER A 143 5.19 -1.58 -7.84
N HIS A 144 4.49 -1.86 -8.92
CA HIS A 144 5.05 -1.80 -10.26
C HIS A 144 4.85 -0.42 -10.93
N ALA A 145 4.36 0.57 -10.17
CA ALA A 145 4.23 1.96 -10.56
C ALA A 145 3.58 2.15 -11.96
N ALA A 146 4.35 2.58 -12.96
CA ALA A 146 3.83 2.87 -14.30
C ALA A 146 3.14 1.67 -14.97
N PHE A 147 3.65 0.45 -14.77
CA PHE A 147 3.02 -0.76 -15.31
C PHE A 147 1.66 -1.04 -14.66
N ASP A 148 1.50 -0.78 -13.37
CA ASP A 148 0.18 -0.91 -12.72
C ASP A 148 -0.80 0.13 -13.27
N TYR A 149 -0.38 1.37 -13.52
CA TYR A 149 -1.24 2.40 -14.13
C TYR A 149 -1.63 2.08 -15.58
N GLU A 150 -0.69 1.57 -16.39
CA GLU A 150 -0.98 1.10 -17.74
C GLU A 150 -2.06 0.00 -17.72
N SER A 151 -1.85 -1.04 -16.90
CA SER A 151 -2.81 -2.14 -16.76
C SER A 151 -4.17 -1.67 -16.23
N ILE A 152 -4.20 -0.73 -15.28
CA ILE A 152 -5.46 -0.12 -14.81
C ILE A 152 -6.17 0.56 -15.97
N ALA A 153 -5.44 1.32 -16.79
CA ALA A 153 -6.02 2.02 -17.94
C ALA A 153 -6.59 1.03 -18.97
N GLU A 154 -5.85 -0.04 -19.30
CA GLU A 154 -6.32 -1.09 -20.20
C GLU A 154 -7.62 -1.73 -19.71
N LEU A 155 -7.68 -2.08 -18.41
CA LEU A 155 -8.88 -2.65 -17.81
C LEU A 155 -10.06 -1.66 -17.80
N CYS A 156 -9.79 -0.37 -17.59
CA CYS A 156 -10.80 0.69 -17.65
C CYS A 156 -11.36 0.90 -19.05
N LEU A 157 -10.55 0.76 -20.10
CA LEU A 157 -11.00 0.92 -21.49
C LEU A 157 -11.98 -0.19 -21.95
N LEU A 158 -12.04 -1.30 -21.23
CA LEU A 158 -13.00 -2.38 -21.49
C LEU A 158 -14.41 -2.06 -20.96
N GLU A 159 -14.56 -1.06 -20.09
CA GLU A 159 -15.83 -0.70 -19.47
C GLU A 159 -16.38 0.63 -20.03
N LYS A 160 -17.69 0.69 -20.21
CA LYS A 160 -18.34 1.85 -20.85
C LYS A 160 -18.65 3.00 -19.89
N SER A 161 -18.74 2.76 -18.57
CA SER A 161 -19.13 3.79 -17.60
C SER A 161 -18.53 3.49 -16.21
N LEU A 162 -17.33 4.02 -15.96
CA LEU A 162 -16.55 3.71 -14.77
C LEU A 162 -16.77 4.67 -13.60
N TRP A 163 -17.21 5.88 -13.86
CA TRP A 163 -17.27 6.97 -12.88
C TRP A 163 -18.66 7.62 -12.78
N GLU A 164 -19.69 6.97 -13.31
CA GLU A 164 -21.08 7.39 -13.14
C GLU A 164 -21.56 6.98 -11.73
N LEU A 165 -22.25 7.93 -11.05
CA LEU A 165 -22.85 7.72 -9.73
C LEU A 165 -24.26 7.15 -9.85
#